data_556757430dd085663c6296545f9a3e9a
#
_entry.id   556757430dd085663c6296545f9a3e9a
#
_cell.length_a   1.000
_cell.length_b   1.000
_cell.length_c   1.000
_cell.angle_alpha   90.00
_cell.angle_beta   90.00
_cell.angle_gamma   90.00
#
_symmetry.space_group_name_H-M   'P 1'
#
loop_
_entity.id
_entity.type
_entity.pdbx_description
1 polymer ?
#
loop_
_entity_poly.entity_id
_entity_poly.type
_entity_poly.pdbx_seq_one_letter_code
_entity_poly.pdbx_strand_id
1 'polypeptide(L)'
;MVFPEYGDAMWPLLSNVKRPSRYAGAEYGSIPPKEDGKGLVRFCLAFPDVYEIGMSYLGFQILYFLLKSLPLADADRAYCPWTDLEGLMREGGVPLSGIESEIPLNSFDVVGFTLQYELSYSNILTMLDLGRIPLFTADRGENDPLVCGGGPGALAPEPVAPFFDFFCVGEAEELLPEVVSVLSSMKGSQRAERLLALSSIEGVYVPSLVHWDSLPGGGSAFSPLGPGVSFPVRRRVVESLDEAFYPDMLLVPSGGIVHDRVPMELFRGCTRGCRFCQAGMVTRPVRERQVSTVVDRTLSLVERTGWEEVGLLSLASCDYSGIFPVIRELSKALENKHVKVSLPSLRMDSFSVNLAAEMESMRRGGLTFAPEAGTQRLRNVINKGVTDEDFNQCLETAFSRGWNRVKLYFMMGLPTESGNDLDGILELAERSLIIGKRAGKKVTVSLSVAGFVPKPHTPFQWEPQAGVDELREKGRYLKGKLGARFGGRNSRISLKYHEPEQTVLEGVFARGDRRLADAILAAWRKGARFDGWSETFSFPLWMEAFGEASIDPLHYTERRRADDEGLPWDHIDAGVSKAFLLRERDKALQEELSPDCRPLAGMEGAACRACGVEDLCPAAGKLRNNNG
;
A
#
# COMPACT_ATOMS: atom_id res chain seq x y z
N MET A 1 8.43 -28.72 -25.93
CA MET A 1 8.90 -27.89 -24.82
C MET A 1 9.63 -28.83 -23.87
N VAL A 2 10.93 -28.68 -23.71
CA VAL A 2 11.69 -29.43 -22.71
C VAL A 2 11.53 -28.61 -21.43
N PHE A 3 10.71 -29.09 -20.49
CA PHE A 3 10.61 -28.49 -19.18
C PHE A 3 11.93 -28.74 -18.45
N PRO A 4 12.52 -27.74 -17.76
CA PRO A 4 13.70 -27.96 -16.95
C PRO A 4 13.43 -29.02 -15.86
N GLU A 5 14.47 -29.72 -15.40
CA GLU A 5 14.37 -30.76 -14.36
C GLU A 5 13.63 -30.34 -13.08
N TYR A 6 13.49 -29.02 -12.86
CA TYR A 6 12.78 -28.42 -11.72
C TYR A 6 11.28 -28.39 -11.87
N GLY A 7 10.75 -28.17 -13.07
CA GLY A 7 9.31 -28.24 -13.37
C GLY A 7 8.75 -29.60 -13.05
N ASP A 8 9.54 -30.65 -13.30
CA ASP A 8 9.18 -32.04 -12.98
C ASP A 8 8.98 -32.27 -11.47
N ALA A 9 9.61 -31.48 -10.58
CA ALA A 9 9.47 -31.60 -9.13
C ALA A 9 8.26 -30.82 -8.57
N MET A 10 7.90 -29.67 -9.15
CA MET A 10 6.79 -28.83 -8.68
C MET A 10 5.43 -29.38 -9.14
N TRP A 11 5.30 -29.78 -10.40
CA TRP A 11 4.02 -30.20 -10.98
C TRP A 11 3.32 -31.34 -10.22
N PRO A 12 4.01 -32.38 -9.72
CA PRO A 12 3.38 -33.41 -8.90
C PRO A 12 2.78 -32.88 -7.60
N LEU A 13 3.36 -31.82 -7.01
CA LEU A 13 2.85 -31.22 -5.77
C LEU A 13 1.51 -30.51 -6.01
N LEU A 14 1.34 -29.89 -7.20
CA LEU A 14 0.16 -29.09 -7.52
C LEU A 14 -1.13 -29.91 -7.56
N SER A 15 -1.05 -31.22 -7.77
CA SER A 15 -2.23 -32.10 -7.69
C SER A 15 -2.83 -32.22 -6.29
N ASN A 16 -2.05 -31.86 -5.25
CA ASN A 16 -2.41 -32.01 -3.85
C ASN A 16 -2.73 -30.67 -3.13
N VAL A 17 -2.78 -29.56 -3.87
CA VAL A 17 -3.10 -28.23 -3.32
C VAL A 17 -4.50 -27.78 -3.69
N LYS A 18 -5.09 -26.91 -2.87
CA LYS A 18 -6.47 -26.40 -3.10
C LYS A 18 -6.62 -25.54 -4.35
N ARG A 19 -5.57 -24.81 -4.73
CA ARG A 19 -5.60 -23.84 -5.86
C ARG A 19 -4.32 -23.94 -6.70
N PRO A 20 -4.18 -24.97 -7.54
CA PRO A 20 -2.99 -25.17 -8.36
C PRO A 20 -2.70 -24.02 -9.33
N SER A 21 -3.73 -23.31 -9.81
CA SER A 21 -3.57 -22.17 -10.72
C SER A 21 -2.75 -21.00 -10.14
N ARG A 22 -2.57 -20.94 -8.82
CA ARG A 22 -1.67 -19.95 -8.17
C ARG A 22 -0.22 -20.09 -8.57
N TYR A 23 0.16 -21.28 -9.03
CA TYR A 23 1.56 -21.70 -9.17
C TYR A 23 1.90 -22.17 -10.58
N ALA A 24 0.93 -22.12 -11.49
CA ALA A 24 1.07 -22.67 -12.83
C ALA A 24 1.81 -21.75 -13.81
N GLY A 25 1.89 -20.43 -13.53
CA GLY A 25 2.46 -19.48 -14.49
C GLY A 25 1.66 -19.42 -15.80
N ALA A 26 2.39 -19.21 -16.92
CA ALA A 26 1.86 -19.18 -18.27
C ALA A 26 0.77 -18.12 -18.50
N GLU A 27 0.89 -16.98 -17.84
CA GLU A 27 -0.01 -15.84 -18.04
C GLU A 27 0.17 -15.25 -19.44
N TYR A 28 -0.95 -14.88 -20.05
CA TYR A 28 -0.90 -14.16 -21.32
C TYR A 28 -0.20 -12.81 -21.14
N GLY A 29 0.74 -12.50 -22.04
CA GLY A 29 1.55 -11.29 -21.95
C GLY A 29 2.88 -11.46 -21.20
N SER A 30 3.18 -12.65 -20.64
CA SER A 30 4.52 -12.92 -20.10
C SER A 30 5.59 -12.87 -21.20
N ILE A 31 6.76 -12.37 -20.83
CA ILE A 31 7.90 -12.22 -21.75
C ILE A 31 8.91 -13.34 -21.43
N PRO A 32 9.31 -14.15 -22.43
CA PRO A 32 10.30 -15.22 -22.21
C PRO A 32 11.58 -14.71 -21.53
N PRO A 33 12.24 -15.55 -20.73
CA PRO A 33 13.54 -15.21 -20.15
C PRO A 33 14.56 -14.85 -21.23
N LYS A 34 15.40 -13.85 -20.95
CA LYS A 34 16.51 -13.48 -21.82
C LYS A 34 17.60 -14.54 -21.78
N GLU A 35 18.30 -14.72 -22.90
CA GLU A 35 19.50 -15.53 -22.94
C GLU A 35 20.60 -14.93 -22.05
N ASP A 36 21.49 -15.77 -21.52
CA ASP A 36 22.60 -15.34 -20.71
C ASP A 36 23.53 -14.42 -21.52
N GLY A 37 23.82 -13.25 -20.95
CA GLY A 37 24.69 -12.25 -21.57
C GLY A 37 25.64 -11.61 -20.55
N LYS A 38 26.75 -11.06 -21.06
CA LYS A 38 27.70 -10.37 -20.19
C LYS A 38 27.02 -9.19 -19.48
N GLY A 39 27.06 -9.19 -18.15
CA GLY A 39 26.48 -8.12 -17.33
C GLY A 39 24.97 -8.21 -17.14
N LEU A 40 24.27 -9.24 -17.65
CA LEU A 40 22.84 -9.41 -17.40
C LEU A 40 22.59 -9.64 -15.91
N VAL A 41 21.68 -8.84 -15.33
CA VAL A 41 21.24 -8.95 -13.93
C VAL A 41 19.85 -9.57 -13.89
N ARG A 42 19.73 -10.72 -13.24
CA ARG A 42 18.46 -11.45 -13.10
C ARG A 42 17.77 -11.11 -11.80
N PHE A 43 16.58 -10.57 -11.90
CA PHE A 43 15.71 -10.24 -10.76
C PHE A 43 14.61 -11.30 -10.61
N CYS A 44 14.34 -11.73 -9.37
CA CYS A 44 13.07 -12.33 -9.01
C CYS A 44 12.27 -11.32 -8.19
N LEU A 45 11.18 -10.80 -8.74
CA LEU A 45 10.24 -9.97 -8.02
C LEU A 45 9.38 -10.86 -7.11
N ALA A 46 9.50 -10.68 -5.81
CA ALA A 46 8.86 -11.48 -4.78
C ALA A 46 7.71 -10.73 -4.12
N PHE A 47 6.50 -11.26 -4.19
CA PHE A 47 5.34 -10.72 -3.52
C PHE A 47 5.01 -11.57 -2.30
N PRO A 48 5.13 -11.03 -1.05
CA PRO A 48 4.99 -11.81 0.17
C PRO A 48 3.53 -12.05 0.59
N ASP A 49 2.68 -12.37 -0.37
CA ASP A 49 1.30 -12.82 -0.21
C ASP A 49 0.95 -13.75 -1.37
N VAL A 50 -0.28 -14.25 -1.39
CA VAL A 50 -0.77 -15.16 -2.42
C VAL A 50 -0.84 -14.49 -3.80
N TYR A 51 -0.80 -15.33 -4.84
CA TYR A 51 -0.85 -14.94 -6.24
C TYR A 51 -1.97 -13.94 -6.57
N GLU A 52 -3.20 -14.18 -6.07
CA GLU A 52 -4.37 -13.35 -6.39
C GLU A 52 -4.22 -11.90 -5.91
N ILE A 53 -3.47 -11.69 -4.81
CA ILE A 53 -3.16 -10.36 -4.29
C ILE A 53 -2.07 -9.72 -5.15
N GLY A 54 -0.95 -10.43 -5.34
CA GLY A 54 0.21 -9.91 -6.06
C GLY A 54 -0.10 -9.57 -7.52
N MET A 55 -0.82 -10.44 -8.23
CA MET A 55 -1.23 -10.20 -9.63
C MET A 55 -2.20 -9.03 -9.80
N SER A 56 -2.95 -8.70 -8.74
CA SER A 56 -3.85 -7.54 -8.76
C SER A 56 -3.12 -6.20 -8.57
N TYR A 57 -1.79 -6.23 -8.34
CA TYR A 57 -1.02 -5.05 -7.97
C TYR A 57 -0.35 -4.41 -9.19
N LEU A 58 -0.84 -3.24 -9.64
CA LEU A 58 -0.31 -2.54 -10.82
C LEU A 58 1.19 -2.24 -10.69
N GLY A 59 1.65 -1.78 -9.52
CA GLY A 59 3.07 -1.48 -9.30
C GLY A 59 3.97 -2.68 -9.53
N PHE A 60 3.54 -3.88 -9.14
CA PHE A 60 4.29 -5.12 -9.37
C PHE A 60 4.42 -5.45 -10.86
N GLN A 61 3.35 -5.23 -11.63
CA GLN A 61 3.38 -5.39 -13.10
C GLN A 61 4.27 -4.32 -13.77
N ILE A 62 4.21 -3.06 -13.31
CA ILE A 62 5.10 -2.00 -13.82
C ILE A 62 6.57 -2.40 -13.63
N LEU A 63 6.96 -2.88 -12.46
CA LEU A 63 8.33 -3.32 -12.16
C LEU A 63 8.77 -4.49 -13.05
N TYR A 64 7.89 -5.47 -13.26
CA TYR A 64 8.18 -6.61 -14.12
C TYR A 64 8.48 -6.16 -15.56
N PHE A 65 7.58 -5.40 -16.17
CA PHE A 65 7.76 -4.94 -17.54
C PHE A 65 8.91 -3.93 -17.69
N LEU A 66 9.16 -3.09 -16.68
CA LEU A 66 10.30 -2.19 -16.64
C LEU A 66 11.61 -2.99 -16.73
N LEU A 67 11.81 -3.96 -15.84
CA LEU A 67 13.02 -4.79 -15.83
C LEU A 67 13.16 -5.60 -17.12
N LYS A 68 12.07 -6.16 -17.63
CA LYS A 68 12.06 -6.85 -18.94
C LYS A 68 12.44 -5.94 -20.11
N SER A 69 12.14 -4.65 -20.03
CA SER A 69 12.47 -3.67 -21.08
C SER A 69 13.96 -3.25 -21.08
N LEU A 70 14.64 -3.37 -19.93
CA LEU A 70 16.04 -2.96 -19.80
C LEU A 70 16.99 -3.99 -20.47
N PRO A 71 17.95 -3.56 -21.32
CA PRO A 71 18.84 -4.50 -22.01
C PRO A 71 19.68 -5.38 -21.08
N LEU A 72 20.08 -4.83 -19.92
CA LEU A 72 20.95 -5.46 -18.93
C LEU A 72 20.21 -6.08 -17.74
N ALA A 73 18.89 -6.18 -17.80
CA ALA A 73 18.11 -6.85 -16.77
C ALA A 73 17.17 -7.90 -17.36
N ASP A 74 16.87 -8.91 -16.58
CA ASP A 74 15.75 -9.83 -16.79
C ASP A 74 14.97 -9.97 -15.50
N ALA A 75 13.69 -10.34 -15.59
CA ALA A 75 12.82 -10.45 -14.43
C ALA A 75 11.96 -11.70 -14.49
N ASP A 76 11.75 -12.30 -13.33
CA ASP A 76 10.74 -13.30 -13.04
C ASP A 76 9.96 -12.90 -11.79
N ARG A 77 8.94 -13.64 -11.42
CA ARG A 77 8.05 -13.35 -10.30
C ARG A 77 7.92 -14.57 -9.39
N ALA A 78 7.79 -14.32 -8.09
CA ALA A 78 7.47 -15.34 -7.11
C ALA A 78 6.42 -14.81 -6.12
N TYR A 79 5.55 -15.70 -5.66
CA TYR A 79 4.52 -15.40 -4.67
C TYR A 79 4.69 -16.32 -3.47
N CYS A 80 4.24 -15.87 -2.28
CA CYS A 80 4.31 -16.71 -1.11
C CYS A 80 3.37 -17.93 -1.28
N PRO A 81 3.89 -19.16 -1.21
CA PRO A 81 3.05 -20.34 -1.30
C PRO A 81 2.13 -20.44 -0.09
N TRP A 82 0.85 -20.76 -0.33
CA TRP A 82 -0.07 -21.03 0.75
C TRP A 82 0.39 -22.23 1.58
N THR A 83 -0.08 -22.34 2.80
CA THR A 83 0.39 -23.34 3.77
C THR A 83 0.32 -24.80 3.30
N ASP A 84 -0.62 -25.12 2.40
CA ASP A 84 -0.71 -26.47 1.80
C ASP A 84 0.46 -26.77 0.88
N LEU A 85 0.83 -25.83 -0.02
CA LEU A 85 1.99 -26.00 -0.88
C LEU A 85 3.32 -25.87 -0.09
N GLU A 86 3.39 -24.93 0.88
CA GLU A 86 4.58 -24.80 1.75
C GLU A 86 4.94 -26.14 2.40
N GLY A 87 3.94 -26.84 2.97
CA GLY A 87 4.15 -28.15 3.58
C GLY A 87 4.72 -29.18 2.61
N LEU A 88 4.11 -29.30 1.44
CA LEU A 88 4.57 -30.23 0.39
C LEU A 88 5.97 -29.90 -0.13
N MET A 89 6.29 -28.63 -0.30
CA MET A 89 7.63 -28.18 -0.71
C MET A 89 8.69 -28.56 0.32
N ARG A 90 8.39 -28.38 1.62
CA ARG A 90 9.29 -28.77 2.71
C ARG A 90 9.50 -30.28 2.76
N GLU A 91 8.43 -31.07 2.67
CA GLU A 91 8.49 -32.53 2.66
C GLU A 91 9.26 -33.07 1.45
N GLY A 92 9.03 -32.49 0.27
CA GLY A 92 9.68 -32.88 -0.97
C GLY A 92 11.08 -32.29 -1.18
N GLY A 93 11.52 -31.34 -0.33
CA GLY A 93 12.78 -30.62 -0.51
C GLY A 93 12.80 -29.74 -1.78
N VAL A 94 11.63 -29.35 -2.31
CA VAL A 94 11.48 -28.53 -3.52
C VAL A 94 11.64 -27.06 -3.15
N PRO A 95 12.60 -26.30 -3.75
CA PRO A 95 12.78 -24.90 -3.41
C PRO A 95 11.72 -24.01 -4.08
N LEU A 96 11.50 -22.83 -3.50
CA LEU A 96 10.72 -21.79 -4.16
C LEU A 96 11.48 -21.24 -5.35
N SER A 97 10.81 -21.13 -6.48
CA SER A 97 11.37 -20.74 -7.77
C SER A 97 10.55 -19.61 -8.40
N GLY A 98 11.12 -18.97 -9.40
CA GLY A 98 10.38 -18.05 -10.27
C GLY A 98 9.27 -18.78 -11.01
N ILE A 99 8.12 -18.13 -11.18
CA ILE A 99 6.92 -18.77 -11.74
C ILE A 99 6.99 -18.98 -13.26
N GLU A 100 7.86 -18.23 -13.96
CA GLU A 100 8.03 -18.32 -15.42
C GLU A 100 9.23 -19.19 -15.81
N SER A 101 10.37 -18.98 -15.15
CA SER A 101 11.64 -19.62 -15.48
C SER A 101 11.86 -20.92 -14.71
N GLU A 102 11.10 -21.14 -13.62
CA GLU A 102 11.29 -22.27 -12.70
C GLU A 102 12.69 -22.31 -12.05
N ILE A 103 13.44 -21.20 -12.15
CA ILE A 103 14.77 -21.05 -11.53
C ILE A 103 14.59 -20.83 -10.01
N PRO A 104 15.33 -21.57 -9.15
CA PRO A 104 15.29 -21.34 -7.70
C PRO A 104 15.69 -19.92 -7.30
N LEU A 105 15.06 -19.38 -6.24
CA LEU A 105 15.30 -17.98 -5.83
C LEU A 105 16.77 -17.68 -5.53
N ASN A 106 17.51 -18.63 -4.96
CA ASN A 106 18.95 -18.47 -4.68
C ASN A 106 19.85 -18.43 -5.91
N SER A 107 19.30 -18.64 -7.10
CA SER A 107 20.05 -18.59 -8.38
C SER A 107 19.87 -17.28 -9.14
N PHE A 108 19.09 -16.34 -8.60
CA PHE A 108 18.97 -14.98 -9.12
C PHE A 108 20.10 -14.07 -8.59
N ASP A 109 20.37 -12.97 -9.27
CA ASP A 109 21.30 -11.94 -8.77
C ASP A 109 20.65 -11.08 -7.67
N VAL A 110 19.33 -10.83 -7.81
CA VAL A 110 18.54 -10.02 -6.87
C VAL A 110 17.16 -10.66 -6.65
N VAL A 111 16.75 -10.74 -5.38
CA VAL A 111 15.37 -11.06 -5.00
C VAL A 111 14.74 -9.81 -4.40
N GLY A 112 13.78 -9.22 -5.13
CA GLY A 112 13.15 -7.93 -4.79
C GLY A 112 11.76 -8.10 -4.20
N PHE A 113 11.61 -7.84 -2.90
CA PHE A 113 10.32 -7.92 -2.20
C PHE A 113 9.52 -6.63 -2.29
N THR A 114 8.23 -6.76 -2.57
CA THR A 114 7.28 -5.65 -2.53
C THR A 114 6.64 -5.55 -1.15
N LEU A 115 7.02 -4.54 -0.36
CA LEU A 115 6.58 -4.34 1.02
C LEU A 115 5.32 -3.47 1.05
N GLN A 116 4.14 -4.09 0.92
CA GLN A 116 2.86 -3.38 0.83
C GLN A 116 2.12 -3.31 2.16
N TYR A 117 2.34 -4.28 3.04
CA TYR A 117 1.61 -4.42 4.29
C TYR A 117 2.46 -5.11 5.35
N GLU A 118 2.49 -4.57 6.54
CA GLU A 118 3.37 -5.01 7.63
C GLU A 118 3.07 -6.45 8.09
N LEU A 119 1.80 -6.89 8.02
CA LEU A 119 1.42 -8.25 8.40
C LEU A 119 1.83 -9.32 7.36
N SER A 120 2.66 -8.98 6.39
CA SER A 120 3.28 -9.93 5.47
C SER A 120 4.74 -10.29 5.84
N TYR A 121 5.27 -9.77 6.93
CA TYR A 121 6.70 -9.93 7.26
C TYR A 121 7.10 -11.38 7.54
N SER A 122 6.25 -12.19 8.17
CA SER A 122 6.49 -13.64 8.34
C SER A 122 6.59 -14.38 7.00
N ASN A 123 5.84 -13.93 5.98
CA ASN A 123 5.87 -14.53 4.65
C ASN A 123 7.20 -14.27 3.92
N ILE A 124 7.87 -13.13 4.20
CA ILE A 124 9.21 -12.84 3.66
C ILE A 124 10.18 -13.92 4.10
N LEU A 125 10.19 -14.27 5.40
CA LEU A 125 11.04 -15.32 5.92
C LEU A 125 10.71 -16.69 5.32
N THR A 126 9.42 -16.98 5.11
CA THR A 126 8.99 -18.21 4.43
C THR A 126 9.54 -18.29 3.01
N MET A 127 9.49 -17.19 2.25
CA MET A 127 9.97 -17.15 0.87
C MET A 127 11.50 -17.24 0.80
N LEU A 128 12.22 -16.58 1.73
CA LEU A 128 13.68 -16.69 1.82
C LEU A 128 14.12 -18.12 2.15
N ASP A 129 13.50 -18.73 3.15
CA ASP A 129 13.84 -20.08 3.60
C ASP A 129 13.54 -21.14 2.53
N LEU A 130 12.35 -21.12 1.94
CA LEU A 130 12.00 -21.99 0.81
C LEU A 130 12.88 -21.71 -0.42
N GLY A 131 13.29 -20.47 -0.62
CA GLY A 131 14.22 -20.05 -1.67
C GLY A 131 15.68 -20.43 -1.38
N ARG A 132 15.96 -21.08 -0.24
CA ARG A 132 17.32 -21.46 0.22
C ARG A 132 18.26 -20.26 0.33
N ILE A 133 17.75 -19.11 0.75
CA ILE A 133 18.51 -17.88 0.98
C ILE A 133 18.66 -17.69 2.50
N PRO A 134 19.88 -17.47 3.03
CA PRO A 134 20.05 -17.18 4.44
C PRO A 134 19.18 -16.00 4.89
N LEU A 135 18.47 -16.15 6.02
CA LEU A 135 17.48 -15.18 6.46
C LEU A 135 18.10 -13.82 6.75
N PHE A 136 19.14 -13.81 7.58
CA PHE A 136 19.85 -12.56 7.90
C PHE A 136 20.86 -12.21 6.80
N THR A 137 20.95 -10.89 6.50
CA THR A 137 21.95 -10.40 5.55
C THR A 137 23.39 -10.67 6.00
N ALA A 138 23.63 -10.71 7.33
CA ALA A 138 24.94 -11.01 7.91
C ALA A 138 25.44 -12.45 7.62
N ASP A 139 24.52 -13.37 7.34
CA ASP A 139 24.82 -14.79 7.07
C ASP A 139 25.00 -15.07 5.57
N ARG A 140 24.78 -14.07 4.69
CA ARG A 140 24.87 -14.22 3.23
C ARG A 140 26.30 -14.08 2.73
N GLY A 141 26.71 -15.04 1.90
CA GLY A 141 28.00 -15.06 1.21
C GLY A 141 27.97 -14.38 -0.16
N GLU A 142 29.08 -14.49 -0.87
CA GLU A 142 29.28 -13.87 -2.19
C GLU A 142 28.36 -14.44 -3.27
N ASN A 143 27.96 -15.70 -3.15
CA ASN A 143 27.13 -16.42 -4.12
C ASN A 143 25.63 -16.29 -3.85
N ASP A 144 25.25 -15.78 -2.67
CA ASP A 144 23.84 -15.56 -2.37
C ASP A 144 23.30 -14.32 -3.10
N PRO A 145 22.02 -14.32 -3.52
CA PRO A 145 21.42 -13.14 -4.13
C PRO A 145 21.43 -11.93 -3.19
N LEU A 146 21.39 -10.74 -3.73
CA LEU A 146 21.04 -9.54 -2.98
C LEU A 146 19.53 -9.55 -2.72
N VAL A 147 19.12 -9.32 -1.48
CA VAL A 147 17.70 -9.20 -1.12
C VAL A 147 17.35 -7.72 -1.02
N CYS A 148 16.44 -7.28 -1.87
CA CYS A 148 15.97 -5.89 -1.96
C CYS A 148 14.54 -5.75 -1.45
N GLY A 149 14.25 -4.65 -0.75
CA GLY A 149 12.88 -4.25 -0.38
C GLY A 149 12.44 -2.97 -1.09
N GLY A 150 11.17 -2.88 -1.49
CA GLY A 150 10.59 -1.67 -2.07
C GLY A 150 9.11 -1.51 -1.73
N GLY A 151 8.51 -0.39 -2.12
CA GLY A 151 7.12 -0.08 -1.81
C GLY A 151 6.93 0.71 -0.51
N PRO A 152 5.68 0.90 -0.04
CA PRO A 152 5.38 1.75 1.13
C PRO A 152 6.14 1.37 2.41
N GLY A 153 6.39 0.08 2.64
CA GLY A 153 7.13 -0.41 3.81
C GLY A 153 8.60 0.03 3.83
N ALA A 154 9.19 0.36 2.67
CA ALA A 154 10.55 0.89 2.59
C ALA A 154 10.70 2.30 3.20
N LEU A 155 9.61 2.97 3.55
CA LEU A 155 9.62 4.25 4.26
C LEU A 155 9.79 4.10 5.78
N ALA A 156 9.62 2.89 6.31
CA ALA A 156 9.89 2.55 7.72
C ALA A 156 10.44 1.11 7.79
N PRO A 157 11.62 0.83 7.23
CA PRO A 157 12.11 -0.51 6.95
C PRO A 157 12.68 -1.24 8.16
N GLU A 158 12.94 -0.55 9.27
CA GLU A 158 13.74 -1.04 10.39
C GLU A 158 13.28 -2.39 10.97
N PRO A 159 11.98 -2.71 11.12
CA PRO A 159 11.55 -4.00 11.64
C PRO A 159 12.06 -5.21 10.84
N VAL A 160 12.33 -5.02 9.55
CA VAL A 160 12.81 -6.08 8.65
C VAL A 160 14.21 -5.80 8.09
N ALA A 161 14.82 -4.67 8.44
CA ALA A 161 16.13 -4.27 7.92
C ALA A 161 17.23 -5.35 8.03
N PRO A 162 17.32 -6.16 9.12
CA PRO A 162 18.30 -7.22 9.23
C PRO A 162 18.16 -8.37 8.20
N PHE A 163 17.00 -8.47 7.53
CA PHE A 163 16.75 -9.47 6.49
C PHE A 163 17.04 -8.97 5.08
N PHE A 164 17.33 -7.68 4.89
CA PHE A 164 17.48 -7.03 3.59
C PHE A 164 18.88 -6.46 3.39
N ASP A 165 19.42 -6.62 2.20
CA ASP A 165 20.70 -6.03 1.81
C ASP A 165 20.57 -4.55 1.49
N PHE A 166 19.47 -4.20 0.82
CA PHE A 166 19.14 -2.79 0.54
C PHE A 166 17.64 -2.58 0.32
N PHE A 167 17.23 -1.31 0.38
CA PHE A 167 15.86 -0.90 0.07
C PHE A 167 15.87 0.17 -1.02
N CYS A 168 14.89 0.09 -1.91
CA CYS A 168 14.55 1.14 -2.88
C CYS A 168 13.43 2.00 -2.28
N VAL A 169 13.75 3.24 -1.93
CA VAL A 169 12.86 4.18 -1.26
C VAL A 169 12.26 5.15 -2.27
N GLY A 170 10.97 5.03 -2.55
CA GLY A 170 10.24 5.88 -3.49
C GLY A 170 9.83 5.21 -4.78
N GLU A 171 9.79 5.98 -5.85
CA GLU A 171 9.30 5.54 -7.16
C GLU A 171 10.43 4.89 -7.97
N ALA A 172 10.14 3.75 -8.56
CA ALA A 172 11.16 2.84 -9.07
C ALA A 172 11.48 3.02 -10.56
N GLU A 173 10.68 3.77 -11.29
CA GLU A 173 10.78 3.88 -12.75
C GLU A 173 12.15 4.44 -13.21
N GLU A 174 12.75 5.33 -12.41
CA GLU A 174 14.10 5.87 -12.67
C GLU A 174 15.15 5.16 -11.80
N LEU A 175 14.79 4.79 -10.57
CA LEU A 175 15.70 4.21 -9.59
C LEU A 175 16.18 2.80 -10.01
N LEU A 176 15.28 1.94 -10.50
CA LEU A 176 15.67 0.58 -10.91
C LEU A 176 16.64 0.54 -12.09
N PRO A 177 16.51 1.35 -13.15
CA PRO A 177 17.53 1.45 -14.18
C PRO A 177 18.94 1.80 -13.65
N GLU A 178 19.03 2.70 -12.66
CA GLU A 178 20.30 3.04 -12.00
C GLU A 178 20.87 1.86 -11.22
N VAL A 179 20.02 1.18 -10.44
CA VAL A 179 20.39 -0.05 -9.69
C VAL A 179 20.90 -1.13 -10.64
N VAL A 180 20.20 -1.38 -11.75
CA VAL A 180 20.59 -2.34 -12.78
C VAL A 180 21.95 -1.97 -13.39
N SER A 181 22.16 -0.69 -13.71
CA SER A 181 23.42 -0.19 -14.29
C SER A 181 24.61 -0.45 -13.36
N VAL A 182 24.46 -0.14 -12.06
CA VAL A 182 25.50 -0.38 -11.05
C VAL A 182 25.77 -1.89 -10.92
N LEU A 183 24.74 -2.71 -10.72
CA LEU A 183 24.90 -4.15 -10.54
C LEU A 183 25.50 -4.84 -11.77
N SER A 184 25.09 -4.43 -12.97
CA SER A 184 25.62 -4.94 -14.22
C SER A 184 27.12 -4.62 -14.38
N SER A 185 27.52 -3.37 -14.09
CA SER A 185 28.93 -2.95 -14.19
C SER A 185 29.82 -3.62 -13.14
N MET A 186 29.26 -3.99 -12.00
CA MET A 186 29.96 -4.61 -10.88
C MET A 186 29.74 -6.13 -10.79
N LYS A 187 29.22 -6.77 -11.83
CA LYS A 187 29.02 -8.22 -11.83
C LYS A 187 30.35 -8.96 -11.65
N GLY A 188 30.45 -9.76 -10.58
CA GLY A 188 31.69 -10.43 -10.18
C GLY A 188 32.55 -9.67 -9.16
N SER A 189 32.21 -8.44 -8.79
CA SER A 189 32.82 -7.73 -7.65
C SER A 189 32.32 -8.30 -6.33
N GLN A 190 33.06 -8.02 -5.23
CA GLN A 190 32.68 -8.44 -3.89
C GLN A 190 31.32 -7.85 -3.48
N ARG A 191 30.55 -8.59 -2.65
CA ARG A 191 29.23 -8.16 -2.15
C ARG A 191 29.29 -6.80 -1.47
N ALA A 192 30.29 -6.58 -0.61
CA ALA A 192 30.47 -5.32 0.09
C ALA A 192 30.70 -4.12 -0.86
N GLU A 193 31.45 -4.32 -1.95
CA GLU A 193 31.68 -3.27 -2.95
C GLU A 193 30.42 -2.93 -3.71
N ARG A 194 29.62 -3.95 -4.08
CA ARG A 194 28.30 -3.76 -4.72
C ARG A 194 27.35 -2.96 -3.83
N LEU A 195 27.28 -3.30 -2.53
CA LEU A 195 26.43 -2.59 -1.56
C LEU A 195 26.87 -1.15 -1.34
N LEU A 196 28.20 -0.90 -1.28
CA LEU A 196 28.72 0.47 -1.17
C LEU A 196 28.38 1.30 -2.42
N ALA A 197 28.52 0.72 -3.61
CA ALA A 197 28.16 1.43 -4.84
C ALA A 197 26.65 1.71 -4.91
N LEU A 198 25.79 0.77 -4.52
CA LEU A 198 24.35 0.97 -4.44
C LEU A 198 23.97 2.07 -3.45
N SER A 199 24.66 2.20 -2.31
CA SER A 199 24.36 3.20 -1.29
C SER A 199 24.61 4.64 -1.73
N SER A 200 25.34 4.85 -2.83
CA SER A 200 25.55 6.17 -3.43
C SER A 200 24.36 6.65 -4.30
N ILE A 201 23.47 5.74 -4.68
CA ILE A 201 22.28 6.06 -5.48
C ILE A 201 21.23 6.75 -4.57
N GLU A 202 20.72 7.90 -5.00
CA GLU A 202 19.64 8.58 -4.27
C GLU A 202 18.39 7.67 -4.23
N GLY A 203 17.87 7.42 -3.03
CA GLY A 203 16.73 6.53 -2.82
C GLY A 203 17.12 5.08 -2.48
N VAL A 204 18.41 4.77 -2.39
CA VAL A 204 18.85 3.45 -1.92
C VAL A 204 19.31 3.52 -0.47
N TYR A 205 18.66 2.73 0.38
CA TYR A 205 19.05 2.52 1.78
C TYR A 205 19.73 1.16 1.95
N VAL A 206 20.97 1.14 2.45
CA VAL A 206 21.74 -0.08 2.76
C VAL A 206 21.91 -0.17 4.28
N PRO A 207 21.12 -1.02 5.00
CA PRO A 207 21.12 -1.07 6.46
C PRO A 207 22.49 -1.38 7.09
N SER A 208 23.31 -2.22 6.44
CA SER A 208 24.65 -2.58 6.91
C SER A 208 25.66 -1.45 6.84
N LEU A 209 25.36 -0.36 6.11
CA LEU A 209 26.21 0.84 5.98
C LEU A 209 25.70 2.02 6.83
N VAL A 210 24.66 1.81 7.65
CA VAL A 210 24.11 2.80 8.56
C VAL A 210 24.09 2.26 9.98
N HIS A 211 24.83 2.94 10.85
CA HIS A 211 24.84 2.63 12.28
C HIS A 211 23.51 3.06 12.90
N TRP A 212 22.97 2.23 13.77
CA TRP A 212 21.76 2.46 14.54
C TRP A 212 22.03 2.29 16.03
N ASP A 213 21.59 3.27 16.82
CA ASP A 213 21.62 3.23 18.28
C ASP A 213 20.21 3.32 18.85
N SER A 214 19.91 2.46 19.82
CA SER A 214 18.73 2.62 20.68
C SER A 214 19.04 3.63 21.77
N LEU A 215 18.31 4.73 21.79
CA LEU A 215 18.49 5.79 22.78
C LEU A 215 17.70 5.48 24.07
N PRO A 216 18.13 6.03 25.23
CA PRO A 216 17.34 5.97 26.45
C PRO A 216 15.92 6.51 26.23
N GLY A 217 14.92 5.81 26.77
CA GLY A 217 13.51 6.15 26.57
C GLY A 217 12.89 5.59 25.29
N GLY A 218 13.66 4.87 24.45
CA GLY A 218 13.16 4.13 23.28
C GLY A 218 13.25 4.89 21.97
N GLY A 219 13.97 6.00 21.91
CA GLY A 219 14.30 6.68 20.66
C GLY A 219 15.34 5.94 19.85
N SER A 220 15.50 6.34 18.59
CA SER A 220 16.50 5.82 17.64
C SER A 220 17.43 6.93 17.15
N ALA A 221 18.70 6.60 16.94
CA ALA A 221 19.64 7.48 16.25
C ALA A 221 20.33 6.72 15.12
N PHE A 222 20.61 7.43 14.04
CA PHE A 222 21.21 6.86 12.85
C PHE A 222 22.40 7.70 12.37
N SER A 223 23.45 7.03 11.89
CA SER A 223 24.59 7.70 11.26
C SER A 223 25.20 6.83 10.16
N PRO A 224 25.68 7.43 9.05
CA PRO A 224 26.36 6.68 8.00
C PRO A 224 27.73 6.17 8.49
N LEU A 225 28.10 4.95 8.10
CA LEU A 225 29.38 4.33 8.50
C LEU A 225 30.60 4.79 7.69
N GLY A 226 30.39 5.59 6.64
CA GLY A 226 31.50 6.08 5.83
C GLY A 226 31.13 7.11 4.79
N PRO A 227 32.13 7.74 4.17
CA PRO A 227 31.90 8.66 3.06
C PRO A 227 31.31 7.92 1.85
N GLY A 228 30.42 8.59 1.12
CA GLY A 228 29.77 8.01 -0.09
C GLY A 228 28.43 7.33 0.19
N VAL A 229 28.03 7.16 1.44
CA VAL A 229 26.67 6.70 1.80
C VAL A 229 25.72 7.90 1.73
N SER A 230 24.69 7.82 0.89
CA SER A 230 23.64 8.85 0.79
C SER A 230 22.83 8.87 2.10
N PHE A 231 22.87 9.99 2.83
CA PHE A 231 22.22 10.10 4.15
C PHE A 231 21.80 11.54 4.47
N PRO A 232 20.56 11.81 4.99
CA PRO A 232 19.46 10.86 5.06
C PRO A 232 19.08 10.33 3.68
N VAL A 233 18.45 9.14 3.64
CA VAL A 233 18.02 8.54 2.37
C VAL A 233 16.78 9.26 1.87
N ARG A 234 16.92 10.02 0.78
CA ARG A 234 15.82 10.78 0.20
C ARG A 234 14.98 9.89 -0.72
N ARG A 235 13.67 9.94 -0.56
CA ARG A 235 12.72 9.25 -1.41
C ARG A 235 12.80 9.74 -2.86
N ARG A 236 12.92 8.82 -3.83
CA ARG A 236 12.84 9.15 -5.27
C ARG A 236 11.43 9.54 -5.67
N VAL A 237 11.33 10.53 -6.52
CA VAL A 237 10.08 11.07 -7.06
C VAL A 237 10.22 11.26 -8.56
N VAL A 238 9.38 10.61 -9.34
CA VAL A 238 9.27 10.83 -10.78
C VAL A 238 8.56 12.17 -11.04
N GLU A 239 9.16 13.05 -11.81
CA GLU A 239 8.60 14.39 -12.09
C GLU A 239 7.41 14.31 -13.05
N SER A 240 7.57 13.62 -14.18
CA SER A 240 6.56 13.46 -15.21
C SER A 240 6.06 12.03 -15.30
N LEU A 241 4.79 11.81 -14.98
CA LEU A 241 4.18 10.49 -15.13
C LEU A 241 3.92 10.10 -16.59
N ASP A 242 3.81 11.08 -17.49
CA ASP A 242 3.64 10.82 -18.92
C ASP A 242 4.93 10.30 -19.57
N GLU A 243 6.09 10.77 -19.07
CA GLU A 243 7.41 10.35 -19.54
C GLU A 243 7.91 9.09 -18.85
N ALA A 244 7.42 8.84 -17.62
CA ALA A 244 7.78 7.65 -16.87
C ALA A 244 7.35 6.37 -17.59
N PHE A 245 8.14 5.31 -17.39
CA PHE A 245 7.80 3.99 -17.90
C PHE A 245 6.39 3.57 -17.46
N TYR A 246 5.62 3.13 -18.42
CA TYR A 246 4.33 2.47 -18.18
C TYR A 246 4.19 1.33 -19.21
N PRO A 247 3.77 0.12 -18.80
CA PRO A 247 3.75 -1.03 -19.71
C PRO A 247 2.69 -0.89 -20.80
N ASP A 248 3.03 -1.30 -22.01
CA ASP A 248 2.10 -1.38 -23.15
C ASP A 248 1.25 -2.66 -23.12
N MET A 249 1.61 -3.59 -22.26
CA MET A 249 0.92 -4.86 -22.02
C MET A 249 0.86 -5.12 -20.53
N LEU A 250 -0.17 -5.82 -20.08
CA LEU A 250 -0.28 -6.32 -18.71
C LEU A 250 -0.38 -7.85 -18.73
N LEU A 251 0.08 -8.46 -17.66
CA LEU A 251 -0.07 -9.90 -17.47
C LEU A 251 -1.53 -10.23 -17.20
N VAL A 252 -2.13 -11.04 -18.05
CA VAL A 252 -3.49 -11.53 -17.84
C VAL A 252 -3.43 -12.89 -17.14
N PRO A 253 -3.95 -12.98 -15.92
CA PRO A 253 -3.86 -14.21 -15.12
C PRO A 253 -4.67 -15.34 -15.72
N SER A 254 -4.17 -16.57 -15.57
CA SER A 254 -4.90 -17.78 -15.96
C SER A 254 -5.96 -18.22 -14.93
N GLY A 255 -5.97 -17.61 -13.74
CA GLY A 255 -6.94 -17.87 -12.67
C GLY A 255 -7.61 -16.58 -12.17
N GLY A 256 -8.62 -16.71 -11.33
CA GLY A 256 -9.31 -15.55 -10.75
C GLY A 256 -8.39 -14.75 -9.84
N ILE A 257 -8.40 -13.42 -9.98
CA ILE A 257 -7.68 -12.46 -9.14
C ILE A 257 -8.64 -11.50 -8.45
N VAL A 258 -8.14 -10.64 -7.54
CA VAL A 258 -8.99 -9.71 -6.78
C VAL A 258 -9.50 -8.57 -7.67
N HIS A 259 -8.68 -8.08 -8.59
CA HIS A 259 -9.00 -6.97 -9.49
C HIS A 259 -8.77 -7.37 -10.95
N ASP A 260 -9.74 -8.08 -11.52
CA ASP A 260 -9.70 -8.56 -12.90
C ASP A 260 -10.16 -7.46 -13.88
N ARG A 261 -9.25 -6.51 -14.14
CA ARG A 261 -9.52 -5.32 -14.98
C ARG A 261 -8.24 -4.63 -15.41
N VAL A 262 -8.30 -3.79 -16.44
CA VAL A 262 -7.22 -2.87 -16.81
C VAL A 262 -7.10 -1.79 -15.73
N PRO A 263 -6.04 -1.78 -14.91
CA PRO A 263 -5.78 -0.72 -13.97
C PRO A 263 -5.08 0.45 -14.68
N MET A 264 -5.72 1.61 -14.78
CA MET A 264 -5.10 2.82 -15.37
C MET A 264 -4.90 3.90 -14.31
N GLU A 265 -3.64 4.21 -14.05
CA GLU A 265 -3.24 5.26 -13.12
C GLU A 265 -3.46 6.65 -13.71
N LEU A 266 -4.25 7.49 -13.01
CA LEU A 266 -4.55 8.87 -13.42
C LEU A 266 -3.48 9.85 -12.94
N PHE A 267 -3.09 9.73 -11.67
CA PHE A 267 -2.14 10.61 -11.00
C PHE A 267 -1.60 9.98 -9.72
N ARG A 268 -0.48 10.49 -9.24
CA ARG A 268 0.11 10.20 -7.92
C ARG A 268 0.06 11.42 -7.03
N GLY A 269 -0.01 11.19 -5.72
CA GLY A 269 -0.07 12.22 -4.69
C GLY A 269 -1.50 12.56 -4.27
N CYS A 270 -1.62 13.35 -3.19
CA CYS A 270 -2.90 13.82 -2.68
C CYS A 270 -2.71 15.18 -1.99
N THR A 271 -3.62 16.12 -2.27
CA THR A 271 -3.57 17.48 -1.72
C THR A 271 -4.43 17.65 -0.46
N ARG A 272 -5.30 16.65 -0.14
CA ARG A 272 -6.34 16.76 0.90
C ARG A 272 -5.79 16.91 2.32
N GLY A 273 -4.68 16.25 2.62
CA GLY A 273 -3.99 16.39 3.90
C GLY A 273 -4.70 15.74 5.08
N CYS A 274 -5.40 14.62 4.86
CA CYS A 274 -5.91 13.80 5.95
C CYS A 274 -4.75 13.39 6.87
N ARG A 275 -4.84 13.71 8.17
CA ARG A 275 -3.72 13.65 9.12
C ARG A 275 -3.31 12.23 9.52
N PHE A 276 -4.16 11.25 9.27
CA PHE A 276 -3.88 9.84 9.49
C PHE A 276 -3.27 9.14 8.26
N CYS A 277 -3.38 9.74 7.08
CA CYS A 277 -3.13 9.04 5.82
C CYS A 277 -1.66 9.12 5.41
N GLN A 278 -0.92 8.01 5.57
CA GLN A 278 0.48 7.92 5.14
C GLN A 278 0.60 8.15 3.62
N ALA A 279 -0.20 7.46 2.81
CA ALA A 279 -0.16 7.62 1.36
C ALA A 279 -0.35 9.09 0.92
N GLY A 280 -1.31 9.83 1.55
CA GLY A 280 -1.53 11.24 1.26
C GLY A 280 -0.38 12.18 1.68
N MET A 281 0.54 11.71 2.51
CA MET A 281 1.74 12.46 2.92
C MET A 281 2.94 12.09 2.05
N VAL A 282 3.26 10.80 1.97
CA VAL A 282 4.50 10.32 1.35
C VAL A 282 4.47 10.25 -0.19
N THR A 283 3.34 10.44 -0.84
CA THR A 283 3.25 10.45 -2.30
C THR A 283 3.20 11.84 -2.91
N ARG A 284 3.31 12.91 -2.09
CA ARG A 284 3.39 14.30 -2.58
C ARG A 284 4.65 14.53 -3.42
N PRO A 285 4.57 15.49 -4.38
CA PRO A 285 3.44 16.31 -4.82
C PRO A 285 2.45 15.56 -5.70
N VAL A 286 1.32 16.21 -6.03
CA VAL A 286 0.39 15.68 -7.04
C VAL A 286 0.97 15.88 -8.43
N ARG A 287 1.01 14.80 -9.21
CA ARG A 287 1.46 14.75 -10.62
C ARG A 287 0.42 13.99 -11.41
N GLU A 288 -0.17 14.66 -12.40
CA GLU A 288 -1.25 14.13 -13.23
C GLU A 288 -0.71 13.69 -14.60
N ARG A 289 -1.26 12.60 -15.15
CA ARG A 289 -1.10 12.26 -16.57
C ARG A 289 -1.97 13.14 -17.43
N GLN A 290 -1.58 13.37 -18.66
CA GLN A 290 -2.41 14.05 -19.66
C GLN A 290 -3.62 13.17 -20.04
N VAL A 291 -4.74 13.83 -20.39
CA VAL A 291 -5.97 13.13 -20.81
C VAL A 291 -5.71 12.20 -21.99
N SER A 292 -4.97 12.67 -23.00
CA SER A 292 -4.60 11.86 -24.17
C SER A 292 -3.83 10.61 -23.78
N THR A 293 -2.81 10.74 -22.91
CA THR A 293 -2.02 9.60 -22.42
C THR A 293 -2.91 8.56 -21.72
N VAL A 294 -3.83 9.02 -20.85
CA VAL A 294 -4.75 8.13 -20.15
C VAL A 294 -5.66 7.38 -21.13
N VAL A 295 -6.25 8.11 -22.09
CA VAL A 295 -7.18 7.52 -23.06
C VAL A 295 -6.47 6.53 -23.98
N ASP A 296 -5.37 6.95 -24.61
CA ASP A 296 -4.65 6.14 -25.61
C ASP A 296 -4.09 4.85 -24.98
N ARG A 297 -3.45 4.96 -23.80
CA ARG A 297 -2.93 3.79 -23.07
C ARG A 297 -4.05 2.85 -22.63
N THR A 298 -5.17 3.39 -22.13
CA THR A 298 -6.32 2.57 -21.72
C THR A 298 -6.87 1.78 -22.91
N LEU A 299 -7.09 2.42 -24.06
CA LEU A 299 -7.63 1.76 -25.25
C LEU A 299 -6.67 0.69 -25.77
N SER A 300 -5.37 0.96 -25.79
CA SER A 300 -4.34 0.00 -26.18
C SER A 300 -4.32 -1.22 -25.23
N LEU A 301 -4.37 -1.00 -23.92
CA LEU A 301 -4.38 -2.09 -22.93
C LEU A 301 -5.65 -2.93 -23.02
N VAL A 302 -6.82 -2.33 -23.20
CA VAL A 302 -8.09 -3.06 -23.41
C VAL A 302 -7.99 -3.96 -24.64
N GLU A 303 -7.45 -3.45 -25.75
CA GLU A 303 -7.31 -4.22 -26.98
C GLU A 303 -6.32 -5.40 -26.83
N ARG A 304 -5.22 -5.18 -26.14
CA ARG A 304 -4.16 -6.20 -25.95
C ARG A 304 -4.51 -7.25 -24.90
N THR A 305 -5.22 -6.88 -23.85
CA THR A 305 -5.53 -7.80 -22.73
C THR A 305 -6.89 -8.49 -22.88
N GLY A 306 -7.82 -7.88 -23.61
CA GLY A 306 -9.19 -8.38 -23.72
C GLY A 306 -10.04 -8.22 -22.47
N TRP A 307 -9.60 -7.46 -21.46
CA TRP A 307 -10.39 -7.23 -20.25
C TRP A 307 -11.64 -6.40 -20.51
N GLU A 308 -12.73 -6.77 -19.85
CA GLU A 308 -14.05 -6.14 -19.98
C GLU A 308 -14.32 -5.02 -18.97
N GLU A 309 -13.33 -4.69 -18.13
CA GLU A 309 -13.40 -3.59 -17.16
C GLU A 309 -12.11 -2.77 -17.17
N VAL A 310 -12.26 -1.46 -17.01
CA VAL A 310 -11.18 -0.49 -16.75
C VAL A 310 -11.38 0.13 -15.39
N GLY A 311 -10.36 0.12 -14.55
CA GLY A 311 -10.32 0.84 -13.28
C GLY A 311 -9.43 2.07 -13.35
N LEU A 312 -10.00 3.26 -13.20
CA LEU A 312 -9.25 4.51 -13.16
C LEU A 312 -8.72 4.78 -11.74
N LEU A 313 -7.41 4.57 -11.55
CA LEU A 313 -6.77 4.49 -10.23
C LEU A 313 -6.10 5.80 -9.81
N SER A 314 -6.33 6.19 -8.57
CA SER A 314 -5.56 7.18 -7.82
C SER A 314 -6.02 7.19 -6.36
N LEU A 315 -5.40 8.03 -5.50
CA LEU A 315 -5.86 8.22 -4.12
C LEU A 315 -7.20 8.95 -4.02
N ALA A 316 -7.58 9.73 -5.05
CA ALA A 316 -8.83 10.49 -5.10
C ALA A 316 -9.22 10.74 -6.56
N SER A 317 -9.70 9.73 -7.28
CA SER A 317 -9.88 9.77 -8.74
C SER A 317 -10.79 10.91 -9.23
N CYS A 318 -11.75 11.34 -8.43
CA CYS A 318 -12.59 12.49 -8.73
C CYS A 318 -11.87 13.85 -8.67
N ASP A 319 -10.67 13.89 -8.08
CA ASP A 319 -9.85 15.10 -8.00
C ASP A 319 -8.94 15.29 -9.23
N TYR A 320 -8.92 14.34 -10.15
CA TYR A 320 -8.17 14.46 -11.40
C TYR A 320 -8.74 15.57 -12.27
N SER A 321 -7.89 16.50 -12.72
CA SER A 321 -8.33 17.68 -13.48
C SER A 321 -8.99 17.33 -14.83
N GLY A 322 -8.58 16.22 -15.44
CA GLY A 322 -9.09 15.68 -16.70
C GLY A 322 -10.18 14.62 -16.56
N ILE A 323 -10.86 14.49 -15.41
CA ILE A 323 -11.77 13.36 -15.19
C ILE A 323 -12.95 13.31 -16.16
N PHE A 324 -13.60 14.44 -16.45
CA PHE A 324 -14.72 14.49 -17.39
C PHE A 324 -14.32 14.18 -18.84
N PRO A 325 -13.28 14.82 -19.42
CA PRO A 325 -12.79 14.43 -20.75
C PRO A 325 -12.46 12.94 -20.84
N VAL A 326 -11.73 12.39 -19.88
CA VAL A 326 -11.36 10.95 -19.88
C VAL A 326 -12.60 10.07 -19.89
N ILE A 327 -13.56 10.29 -18.99
CA ILE A 327 -14.77 9.47 -18.93
C ILE A 327 -15.55 9.58 -20.23
N ARG A 328 -15.73 10.78 -20.77
CA ARG A 328 -16.48 11.00 -22.01
C ARG A 328 -15.82 10.30 -23.20
N GLU A 329 -14.49 10.44 -23.34
CA GLU A 329 -13.75 9.83 -24.46
C GLU A 329 -13.71 8.31 -24.35
N LEU A 330 -13.44 7.76 -23.16
CA LEU A 330 -13.47 6.31 -22.92
C LEU A 330 -14.88 5.72 -23.10
N SER A 331 -15.92 6.37 -22.57
CA SER A 331 -17.29 5.91 -22.73
C SER A 331 -17.68 5.81 -24.21
N LYS A 332 -17.34 6.84 -25.01
CA LYS A 332 -17.57 6.84 -26.45
C LYS A 332 -16.79 5.75 -27.20
N ALA A 333 -15.50 5.59 -26.88
CA ALA A 333 -14.63 4.64 -27.57
C ALA A 333 -14.93 3.17 -27.23
N LEU A 334 -15.46 2.92 -26.02
CA LEU A 334 -15.72 1.58 -25.47
C LEU A 334 -17.20 1.17 -25.58
N GLU A 335 -18.10 2.05 -26.04
CA GLU A 335 -19.55 1.80 -26.10
C GLU A 335 -19.91 0.48 -26.79
N ASN A 336 -19.28 0.20 -27.93
CA ASN A 336 -19.54 -1.02 -28.73
C ASN A 336 -18.64 -2.21 -28.36
N LYS A 337 -17.71 -2.04 -27.40
CA LYS A 337 -16.78 -3.08 -26.95
C LYS A 337 -17.25 -3.80 -25.67
N HIS A 338 -18.39 -3.37 -25.08
CA HIS A 338 -18.93 -3.88 -23.83
C HIS A 338 -17.96 -3.79 -22.62
N VAL A 339 -16.99 -2.88 -22.68
CA VAL A 339 -16.01 -2.64 -21.62
C VAL A 339 -16.55 -1.59 -20.65
N LYS A 340 -16.51 -1.91 -19.38
CA LYS A 340 -16.97 -1.02 -18.29
C LYS A 340 -15.83 -0.14 -17.79
N VAL A 341 -16.14 1.12 -17.48
CA VAL A 341 -15.20 2.02 -16.80
C VAL A 341 -15.64 2.19 -15.35
N SER A 342 -14.73 2.00 -14.39
CA SER A 342 -15.00 2.09 -12.96
C SER A 342 -14.09 3.14 -12.27
N LEU A 343 -14.65 3.79 -11.24
CA LEU A 343 -13.95 4.74 -10.36
C LEU A 343 -13.94 4.18 -8.94
N PRO A 344 -12.89 3.48 -8.52
CA PRO A 344 -12.87 2.83 -7.21
C PRO A 344 -12.80 3.81 -6.03
N SER A 345 -12.31 5.04 -6.23
CA SER A 345 -12.08 6.05 -5.19
C SER A 345 -13.02 7.24 -5.36
N LEU A 346 -14.29 7.07 -4.95
CA LEU A 346 -15.27 8.16 -4.93
C LEU A 346 -15.17 8.98 -3.66
N ARG A 347 -15.27 10.30 -3.81
CA ARG A 347 -15.42 11.21 -2.68
C ARG A 347 -16.87 11.29 -2.23
N MET A 348 -17.03 11.68 -0.98
CA MET A 348 -18.35 11.93 -0.41
C MET A 348 -18.78 13.37 -0.70
N ASP A 349 -19.07 13.67 -1.97
CA ASP A 349 -19.63 14.92 -2.44
C ASP A 349 -20.60 14.67 -3.60
N SER A 350 -21.48 15.63 -3.86
CA SER A 350 -22.51 15.54 -4.90
C SER A 350 -21.92 15.46 -6.31
N PHE A 351 -20.76 16.06 -6.52
CA PHE A 351 -20.02 16.01 -7.78
C PHE A 351 -19.60 14.58 -8.14
N SER A 352 -18.98 13.88 -7.19
CA SER A 352 -18.53 12.49 -7.39
C SER A 352 -19.70 11.55 -7.69
N VAL A 353 -20.86 11.76 -7.04
CA VAL A 353 -22.05 10.94 -7.30
C VAL A 353 -22.68 11.25 -8.66
N ASN A 354 -22.71 12.52 -9.08
CA ASN A 354 -23.18 12.90 -10.41
C ASN A 354 -22.29 12.32 -11.50
N LEU A 355 -20.97 12.37 -11.32
CA LEU A 355 -20.00 11.75 -12.21
C LEU A 355 -20.23 10.24 -12.32
N ALA A 356 -20.37 9.55 -11.18
CA ALA A 356 -20.68 8.12 -11.16
C ALA A 356 -22.04 7.79 -11.82
N ALA A 357 -23.00 8.71 -11.78
CA ALA A 357 -24.31 8.51 -12.41
C ALA A 357 -24.27 8.60 -13.94
N GLU A 358 -23.30 9.27 -14.52
CA GLU A 358 -23.07 9.32 -15.97
C GLU A 358 -22.46 8.00 -16.47
N MET A 359 -21.86 7.21 -15.56
CA MET A 359 -21.26 5.91 -15.87
C MET A 359 -22.28 4.80 -15.66
N GLU A 360 -22.87 4.31 -16.75
CA GLU A 360 -23.97 3.31 -16.71
C GLU A 360 -23.61 2.01 -16.00
N SER A 361 -22.35 1.60 -16.05
CA SER A 361 -21.82 0.40 -15.40
C SER A 361 -21.85 0.45 -13.87
N MET A 362 -21.79 1.64 -13.25
CA MET A 362 -21.80 1.81 -11.80
C MET A 362 -23.19 1.69 -11.16
N ARG A 363 -24.26 1.76 -11.94
CA ARG A 363 -25.65 1.73 -11.43
C ARG A 363 -26.07 0.42 -10.77
N ARG A 364 -25.35 -0.68 -11.01
CA ARG A 364 -25.69 -2.03 -10.47
C ARG A 364 -24.97 -2.39 -9.18
N GLY A 365 -23.93 -1.65 -8.79
CA GLY A 365 -23.17 -1.84 -7.56
C GLY A 365 -23.70 -1.04 -6.37
N GLY A 366 -23.09 -1.22 -5.20
CA GLY A 366 -23.22 -0.32 -4.07
C GLY A 366 -22.21 0.82 -4.16
N LEU A 367 -22.49 1.96 -3.55
CA LEU A 367 -21.52 3.04 -3.38
C LEU A 367 -20.73 2.82 -2.08
N THR A 368 -19.45 3.13 -2.14
CA THR A 368 -18.57 3.08 -0.98
C THR A 368 -18.02 4.47 -0.69
N PHE A 369 -18.19 4.90 0.54
CA PHE A 369 -17.73 6.20 1.01
C PHE A 369 -16.96 6.06 2.33
N ALA A 370 -16.06 6.98 2.59
CA ALA A 370 -15.20 6.99 3.75
C ALA A 370 -15.33 8.32 4.53
N PRO A 371 -16.34 8.49 5.38
CA PRO A 371 -16.39 9.61 6.32
C PRO A 371 -15.26 9.58 7.34
N GLU A 372 -14.76 8.38 7.67
CA GLU A 372 -13.68 8.03 8.59
C GLU A 372 -14.02 8.28 10.06
N ALA A 373 -14.83 9.29 10.40
CA ALA A 373 -15.25 9.61 11.77
C ALA A 373 -16.75 9.94 11.85
N GLY A 374 -17.37 9.60 12.99
CA GLY A 374 -18.83 9.73 13.18
C GLY A 374 -19.29 11.17 13.31
N THR A 375 -18.52 12.05 13.96
CA THR A 375 -18.88 13.46 14.21
C THR A 375 -18.11 14.43 13.34
N GLN A 376 -18.69 15.63 13.10
CA GLN A 376 -18.00 16.71 12.41
C GLN A 376 -16.71 17.12 13.15
N ARG A 377 -16.77 17.19 14.48
CA ARG A 377 -15.62 17.48 15.32
C ARG A 377 -14.44 16.55 15.01
N LEU A 378 -14.67 15.25 15.06
CA LEU A 378 -13.60 14.28 14.85
C LEU A 378 -13.15 14.24 13.38
N ARG A 379 -14.05 14.53 12.41
CA ARG A 379 -13.64 14.74 11.01
C ARG A 379 -12.73 15.96 10.85
N ASN A 380 -12.93 17.02 11.64
CA ASN A 380 -12.03 18.18 11.65
C ASN A 380 -10.66 17.80 12.25
N VAL A 381 -10.61 17.05 13.35
CA VAL A 381 -9.37 16.52 13.94
C VAL A 381 -8.53 15.80 12.91
N ILE A 382 -9.13 14.89 12.16
CA ILE A 382 -8.41 14.10 11.13
C ILE A 382 -8.25 14.82 9.79
N ASN A 383 -8.73 16.07 9.67
CA ASN A 383 -8.74 16.86 8.44
C ASN A 383 -9.37 16.14 7.25
N LYS A 384 -10.51 15.48 7.47
CA LYS A 384 -11.17 14.72 6.39
C LYS A 384 -11.87 15.62 5.36
N GLY A 385 -12.27 16.84 5.74
CA GLY A 385 -12.87 17.82 4.84
C GLY A 385 -14.21 17.37 4.24
N VAL A 386 -15.00 16.60 5.00
CA VAL A 386 -16.38 16.20 4.68
C VAL A 386 -17.30 16.76 5.75
N THR A 387 -18.25 17.61 5.35
CA THR A 387 -19.24 18.18 6.25
C THR A 387 -20.47 17.29 6.38
N ASP A 388 -21.32 17.58 7.36
CA ASP A 388 -22.63 16.93 7.49
C ASP A 388 -23.54 17.22 6.30
N GLU A 389 -23.42 18.43 5.72
CA GLU A 389 -24.11 18.84 4.50
C GLU A 389 -23.64 18.02 3.30
N ASP A 390 -22.32 17.88 3.11
CA ASP A 390 -21.76 17.04 2.03
C ASP A 390 -22.26 15.61 2.13
N PHE A 391 -22.28 15.05 3.36
CA PHE A 391 -22.80 13.71 3.63
C PHE A 391 -24.27 13.58 3.20
N ASN A 392 -25.13 14.50 3.63
CA ASN A 392 -26.54 14.48 3.30
C ASN A 392 -26.77 14.61 1.79
N GLN A 393 -26.16 15.61 1.16
CA GLN A 393 -26.31 15.93 -0.24
C GLN A 393 -25.79 14.81 -1.16
N CYS A 394 -24.68 14.19 -0.78
CA CYS A 394 -24.11 13.03 -1.46
C CYS A 394 -25.12 11.86 -1.47
N LEU A 395 -25.69 11.51 -0.32
CA LEU A 395 -26.65 10.40 -0.22
C LEU A 395 -28.00 10.71 -0.89
N GLU A 396 -28.51 11.94 -0.78
CA GLU A 396 -29.72 12.38 -1.49
C GLU A 396 -29.54 12.23 -3.00
N THR A 397 -28.41 12.69 -3.53
CA THR A 397 -28.06 12.53 -4.93
C THR A 397 -27.96 11.07 -5.33
N ALA A 398 -27.26 10.25 -4.52
CA ALA A 398 -27.10 8.83 -4.79
C ALA A 398 -28.45 8.09 -4.85
N PHE A 399 -29.32 8.32 -3.87
CA PHE A 399 -30.60 7.60 -3.79
C PHE A 399 -31.61 8.10 -4.84
N SER A 400 -31.60 9.39 -5.18
CA SER A 400 -32.42 9.92 -6.27
C SER A 400 -32.00 9.33 -7.63
N ARG A 401 -30.72 9.05 -7.82
CA ARG A 401 -30.17 8.42 -9.05
C ARG A 401 -30.36 6.90 -9.10
N GLY A 402 -30.90 6.27 -8.05
CA GLY A 402 -31.33 4.88 -8.06
C GLY A 402 -30.48 3.91 -7.23
N TRP A 403 -29.38 4.36 -6.61
CA TRP A 403 -28.66 3.52 -5.67
C TRP A 403 -29.50 3.20 -4.44
N ASN A 404 -29.29 2.03 -3.85
CA ASN A 404 -29.99 1.58 -2.66
C ASN A 404 -29.08 0.81 -1.67
N ARG A 405 -27.79 0.74 -1.99
CA ARG A 405 -26.77 0.14 -1.11
C ARG A 405 -25.62 1.11 -0.93
N VAL A 406 -25.27 1.38 0.32
CA VAL A 406 -24.11 2.20 0.67
C VAL A 406 -23.24 1.49 1.69
N LYS A 407 -21.92 1.54 1.49
CA LYS A 407 -20.92 1.09 2.44
C LYS A 407 -20.18 2.30 2.97
N LEU A 408 -20.08 2.41 4.29
CA LEU A 408 -19.41 3.51 4.98
C LEU A 408 -18.22 2.97 5.76
N TYR A 409 -17.04 3.58 5.52
CA TYR A 409 -15.83 3.27 6.26
C TYR A 409 -15.59 4.28 7.38
N PHE A 410 -15.21 3.76 8.54
CA PHE A 410 -14.85 4.53 9.73
C PHE A 410 -13.60 3.95 10.38
N MET A 411 -12.98 4.77 11.23
CA MET A 411 -11.93 4.36 12.15
C MET A 411 -12.41 4.53 13.59
N MET A 412 -11.87 3.73 14.52
CA MET A 412 -12.01 3.86 15.96
C MET A 412 -10.64 3.88 16.63
N GLY A 413 -10.52 4.54 17.79
CA GLY A 413 -9.25 4.77 18.46
C GLY A 413 -8.45 5.95 17.91
N LEU A 414 -9.12 6.89 17.23
CA LEU A 414 -8.51 8.12 16.72
C LEU A 414 -8.08 9.05 17.88
N PRO A 415 -7.04 9.88 17.69
CA PRO A 415 -6.67 10.90 18.67
C PRO A 415 -7.87 11.77 19.04
N THR A 416 -8.07 12.05 20.32
CA THR A 416 -9.18 12.81 20.91
C THR A 416 -10.57 12.18 20.78
N GLU A 417 -10.69 10.93 20.30
CA GLU A 417 -11.98 10.24 20.16
C GLU A 417 -12.69 10.10 21.51
N SER A 418 -14.00 10.32 21.52
CA SER A 418 -14.89 10.17 22.68
C SER A 418 -16.04 9.22 22.37
N GLY A 419 -16.82 8.84 23.39
CA GLY A 419 -18.02 8.01 23.20
C GLY A 419 -19.06 8.63 22.25
N ASN A 420 -19.17 9.96 22.24
CA ASN A 420 -20.06 10.68 21.32
C ASN A 420 -19.64 10.50 19.85
N ASP A 421 -18.35 10.37 19.58
CA ASP A 421 -17.83 10.16 18.22
C ASP A 421 -18.17 8.76 17.71
N LEU A 422 -18.17 7.76 18.61
CA LEU A 422 -18.62 6.39 18.30
C LEU A 422 -20.14 6.35 18.07
N ASP A 423 -20.93 7.05 18.89
CA ASP A 423 -22.39 7.19 18.68
C ASP A 423 -22.69 7.86 17.34
N GLY A 424 -21.90 8.85 16.94
CA GLY A 424 -22.00 9.53 15.66
C GLY A 424 -21.89 8.60 14.44
N ILE A 425 -21.15 7.48 14.54
CA ILE A 425 -21.09 6.46 13.48
C ILE A 425 -22.48 5.86 13.23
N LEU A 426 -23.19 5.53 14.32
CA LEU A 426 -24.53 4.95 14.24
C LEU A 426 -25.57 5.98 13.81
N GLU A 427 -25.39 7.25 14.18
CA GLU A 427 -26.25 8.36 13.76
C GLU A 427 -26.13 8.60 12.24
N LEU A 428 -24.91 8.56 11.66
CA LEU A 428 -24.73 8.64 10.22
C LEU A 428 -25.38 7.47 9.48
N ALA A 429 -25.32 6.26 10.06
CA ALA A 429 -26.00 5.11 9.49
C ALA A 429 -27.54 5.26 9.51
N GLU A 430 -28.11 5.74 10.61
CA GLU A 430 -29.55 6.03 10.72
C GLU A 430 -29.97 7.14 9.75
N ARG A 431 -29.20 8.23 9.69
CA ARG A 431 -29.41 9.34 8.76
C ARG A 431 -29.47 8.85 7.31
N SER A 432 -28.58 7.90 6.94
CA SER A 432 -28.60 7.27 5.62
C SER A 432 -29.92 6.55 5.32
N LEU A 433 -30.50 5.82 6.30
CA LEU A 433 -31.80 5.17 6.15
C LEU A 433 -32.96 6.19 6.04
N ILE A 434 -32.90 7.29 6.79
CA ILE A 434 -33.91 8.38 6.75
C ILE A 434 -33.91 9.05 5.38
N ILE A 435 -32.71 9.40 4.86
CA ILE A 435 -32.56 10.00 3.52
C ILE A 435 -33.09 9.03 2.46
N GLY A 436 -32.72 7.74 2.53
CA GLY A 436 -33.24 6.73 1.63
C GLY A 436 -34.76 6.60 1.65
N LYS A 437 -35.37 6.63 2.83
CA LYS A 437 -36.83 6.60 3.00
C LYS A 437 -37.50 7.84 2.33
N ARG A 438 -36.92 9.03 2.52
CA ARG A 438 -37.42 10.28 1.88
C ARG A 438 -37.35 10.19 0.36
N ALA A 439 -36.30 9.53 -0.19
CA ALA A 439 -36.17 9.28 -1.63
C ALA A 439 -37.04 8.11 -2.14
N GLY A 440 -37.91 7.53 -1.32
CA GLY A 440 -38.78 6.41 -1.69
C GLY A 440 -38.01 5.10 -1.91
N LYS A 441 -36.81 4.93 -1.34
CA LYS A 441 -35.93 3.78 -1.54
C LYS A 441 -35.81 2.91 -0.27
N LYS A 442 -35.76 1.60 -0.49
CA LYS A 442 -35.38 0.64 0.55
C LYS A 442 -33.86 0.49 0.58
N VAL A 443 -33.19 1.32 1.38
CA VAL A 443 -31.73 1.39 1.45
C VAL A 443 -31.17 0.38 2.45
N THR A 444 -29.98 -0.18 2.14
CA THR A 444 -29.14 -0.96 3.06
C THR A 444 -27.81 -0.25 3.29
N VAL A 445 -27.35 -0.24 4.53
CA VAL A 445 -26.10 0.40 4.96
C VAL A 445 -25.16 -0.64 5.55
N SER A 446 -23.94 -0.69 5.06
CA SER A 446 -22.88 -1.54 5.60
C SER A 446 -21.80 -0.66 6.25
N LEU A 447 -21.57 -0.82 7.54
CA LEU A 447 -20.51 -0.15 8.29
C LEU A 447 -19.28 -1.03 8.33
N SER A 448 -18.13 -0.49 7.99
CA SER A 448 -16.84 -1.13 8.15
C SER A 448 -15.96 -0.22 9.01
N VAL A 449 -15.56 -0.70 10.19
CA VAL A 449 -14.78 0.09 11.15
C VAL A 449 -13.42 -0.56 11.35
N ALA A 450 -12.35 0.21 11.08
CA ALA A 450 -10.97 -0.21 11.31
C ALA A 450 -10.44 0.40 12.60
N GLY A 451 -9.50 -0.27 13.27
CA GLY A 451 -8.73 0.38 14.31
C GLY A 451 -7.72 1.36 13.70
N PHE A 452 -7.54 2.50 14.34
CA PHE A 452 -6.55 3.49 13.90
C PHE A 452 -5.13 3.00 14.20
N VAL A 453 -4.25 3.15 13.22
CA VAL A 453 -2.80 2.90 13.34
C VAL A 453 -2.05 4.19 13.03
N PRO A 454 -1.26 4.75 13.99
CA PRO A 454 -0.43 5.93 13.72
C PRO A 454 0.75 5.56 12.83
N LYS A 455 0.65 5.83 11.54
CA LYS A 455 1.68 5.48 10.55
C LYS A 455 2.84 6.47 10.55
N PRO A 456 4.08 6.03 10.23
CA PRO A 456 5.25 6.87 9.98
C PRO A 456 4.97 7.98 8.95
N HIS A 457 5.69 9.10 9.07
CA HIS A 457 5.58 10.25 8.18
C HIS A 457 4.19 10.88 8.09
N THR A 458 3.37 10.74 9.16
CA THR A 458 2.06 11.39 9.28
C THR A 458 2.02 12.35 10.47
N PRO A 459 1.11 13.35 10.49
CA PRO A 459 0.91 14.19 11.67
C PRO A 459 0.67 13.41 12.96
N PHE A 460 0.07 12.23 12.88
CA PHE A 460 -0.22 11.39 14.05
C PHE A 460 0.87 10.38 14.41
N GLN A 461 2.03 10.42 13.78
CA GLN A 461 3.12 9.47 14.06
C GLN A 461 3.63 9.48 15.51
N TRP A 462 3.40 10.56 16.26
CA TRP A 462 3.76 10.70 17.68
C TRP A 462 2.64 10.26 18.63
N GLU A 463 1.41 10.13 18.12
CA GLU A 463 0.25 9.79 18.95
C GLU A 463 0.25 8.29 19.32
N PRO A 464 -0.30 7.93 20.49
CA PRO A 464 -0.47 6.53 20.86
C PRO A 464 -1.53 5.86 19.98
N GLN A 465 -1.43 4.53 19.87
CA GLN A 465 -2.46 3.67 19.33
C GLN A 465 -3.29 3.06 20.48
N ALA A 466 -4.59 2.92 20.29
CA ALA A 466 -5.43 2.20 21.24
C ALA A 466 -5.02 0.72 21.31
N GLY A 467 -4.94 0.18 22.52
CA GLY A 467 -4.62 -1.22 22.79
C GLY A 467 -5.74 -2.18 22.41
N VAL A 468 -5.43 -3.49 22.43
CA VAL A 468 -6.38 -4.56 22.05
C VAL A 468 -7.67 -4.49 22.84
N ASP A 469 -7.59 -4.33 24.16
CA ASP A 469 -8.78 -4.36 25.01
C ASP A 469 -9.65 -3.12 24.80
N GLU A 470 -9.07 -1.95 24.62
CA GLU A 470 -9.78 -0.72 24.29
C GLU A 470 -10.51 -0.84 22.94
N LEU A 471 -9.82 -1.30 21.88
CA LEU A 471 -10.43 -1.50 20.57
C LEU A 471 -11.55 -2.54 20.62
N ARG A 472 -11.36 -3.60 21.39
CA ARG A 472 -12.38 -4.64 21.60
C ARG A 472 -13.60 -4.10 22.35
N GLU A 473 -13.39 -3.25 23.36
CA GLU A 473 -14.48 -2.58 24.09
C GLU A 473 -15.27 -1.65 23.18
N LYS A 474 -14.59 -0.78 22.38
CA LYS A 474 -15.21 0.08 21.38
C LYS A 474 -16.01 -0.71 20.34
N GLY A 475 -15.47 -1.80 19.83
CA GLY A 475 -16.16 -2.69 18.90
C GLY A 475 -17.41 -3.33 19.50
N ARG A 476 -17.32 -3.81 20.76
CA ARG A 476 -18.48 -4.35 21.52
C ARG A 476 -19.53 -3.28 21.79
N TYR A 477 -19.11 -2.08 22.15
CA TYR A 477 -20.00 -0.93 22.35
C TYR A 477 -20.81 -0.61 21.10
N LEU A 478 -20.17 -0.45 19.96
CA LEU A 478 -20.84 -0.19 18.68
C LEU A 478 -21.82 -1.33 18.32
N LYS A 479 -21.41 -2.58 18.49
CA LYS A 479 -22.25 -3.76 18.18
C LYS A 479 -23.46 -3.86 19.11
N GLY A 480 -23.27 -3.58 20.40
CA GLY A 480 -24.34 -3.56 21.41
C GLY A 480 -25.38 -2.45 21.15
N LYS A 481 -24.90 -1.23 20.91
CA LYS A 481 -25.77 -0.07 20.55
C LYS A 481 -26.53 -0.32 19.24
N LEU A 482 -25.83 -0.86 18.21
CA LEU A 482 -26.47 -1.21 16.94
C LEU A 482 -27.58 -2.25 17.16
N GLY A 483 -27.33 -3.29 17.94
CA GLY A 483 -28.32 -4.32 18.29
C GLY A 483 -29.53 -3.77 19.02
N ALA A 484 -29.32 -2.90 20.00
CA ALA A 484 -30.39 -2.27 20.77
C ALA A 484 -31.24 -1.30 19.93
N ARG A 485 -30.61 -0.53 19.01
CA ARG A 485 -31.29 0.52 18.24
C ARG A 485 -31.94 -0.01 16.95
N PHE A 486 -31.33 -1.00 16.30
CA PHE A 486 -31.74 -1.49 14.98
C PHE A 486 -31.87 -3.02 14.91
N GLY A 487 -31.78 -3.71 16.06
CA GLY A 487 -31.81 -5.17 16.14
C GLY A 487 -33.12 -5.76 15.64
N GLY A 488 -33.00 -6.86 14.89
CA GLY A 488 -34.12 -7.64 14.36
C GLY A 488 -33.72 -8.41 13.11
N ARG A 489 -34.48 -9.47 12.76
CA ARG A 489 -34.23 -10.32 11.58
C ARG A 489 -34.18 -9.56 10.23
N ASN A 490 -34.66 -8.30 10.20
CA ASN A 490 -34.73 -7.46 9.00
C ASN A 490 -33.87 -6.19 9.12
N SER A 491 -32.79 -6.19 9.95
CA SER A 491 -31.91 -5.03 10.06
C SER A 491 -31.33 -4.67 8.68
N ARG A 492 -31.45 -3.40 8.33
CA ARG A 492 -30.90 -2.84 7.08
C ARG A 492 -29.51 -2.24 7.28
N ILE A 493 -28.99 -2.32 8.51
CA ILE A 493 -27.65 -1.90 8.86
C ILE A 493 -26.85 -3.13 9.27
N SER A 494 -25.68 -3.32 8.69
CA SER A 494 -24.69 -4.32 9.10
C SER A 494 -23.43 -3.61 9.58
N LEU A 495 -22.75 -4.18 10.58
CA LEU A 495 -21.49 -3.69 11.12
C LEU A 495 -20.46 -4.81 11.09
N LYS A 496 -19.31 -4.52 10.48
CA LYS A 496 -18.09 -5.32 10.58
C LYS A 496 -16.98 -4.41 11.10
N TYR A 497 -16.17 -4.89 12.01
CA TYR A 497 -14.92 -4.23 12.42
C TYR A 497 -13.75 -5.19 12.30
N HIS A 498 -12.55 -4.62 12.11
CA HIS A 498 -11.31 -5.38 11.99
C HIS A 498 -10.92 -5.98 13.34
N GLU A 499 -10.20 -7.08 13.30
CA GLU A 499 -9.70 -7.73 14.52
C GLU A 499 -8.72 -6.78 15.24
N PRO A 500 -8.99 -6.45 16.53
CA PRO A 500 -8.12 -5.53 17.29
C PRO A 500 -6.67 -6.01 17.39
N GLU A 501 -6.48 -7.31 17.50
CA GLU A 501 -5.17 -7.95 17.62
C GLU A 501 -4.31 -7.75 16.36
N GLN A 502 -4.89 -7.90 15.17
CA GLN A 502 -4.21 -7.60 13.90
C GLN A 502 -3.87 -6.11 13.79
N THR A 503 -4.79 -5.23 14.21
CA THR A 503 -4.57 -3.79 14.22
C THR A 503 -3.40 -3.39 15.12
N VAL A 504 -3.28 -3.98 16.30
CA VAL A 504 -2.18 -3.69 17.23
C VAL A 504 -0.86 -4.24 16.68
N LEU A 505 -0.85 -5.46 16.15
CA LEU A 505 0.36 -6.03 15.54
C LEU A 505 0.85 -5.20 14.33
N GLU A 506 -0.07 -4.72 13.49
CA GLU A 506 0.25 -3.78 12.42
C GLU A 506 0.94 -2.52 12.96
N GLY A 507 0.43 -1.96 14.05
CA GLY A 507 1.03 -0.79 14.71
C GLY A 507 2.41 -1.06 15.30
N VAL A 508 2.64 -2.24 15.87
CA VAL A 508 3.97 -2.64 16.36
C VAL A 508 4.97 -2.62 15.21
N PHE A 509 4.64 -3.22 14.08
CA PHE A 509 5.54 -3.28 12.92
C PHE A 509 5.70 -1.92 12.21
N ALA A 510 4.61 -1.18 12.02
CA ALA A 510 4.67 0.13 11.39
C ALA A 510 5.54 1.14 12.17
N ARG A 511 5.66 0.98 13.49
CA ARG A 511 6.32 1.92 14.41
C ARG A 511 7.60 1.36 15.03
N GLY A 512 7.98 0.16 14.66
CA GLY A 512 9.06 -0.59 15.26
C GLY A 512 10.45 -0.23 14.78
N ASP A 513 11.44 -0.73 15.48
CA ASP A 513 12.85 -0.66 15.13
C ASP A 513 13.41 -2.05 14.80
N ARG A 514 14.70 -2.14 14.46
CA ARG A 514 15.31 -3.39 13.98
C ARG A 514 15.37 -4.54 15.01
N ARG A 515 15.13 -4.27 16.29
CA ARG A 515 14.99 -5.34 17.32
C ARG A 515 13.80 -6.26 17.04
N LEU A 516 12.77 -5.74 16.33
CA LEU A 516 11.61 -6.56 15.97
C LEU A 516 11.94 -7.73 15.04
N ALA A 517 13.08 -7.71 14.35
CA ALA A 517 13.51 -8.83 13.53
C ALA A 517 13.61 -10.13 14.33
N ASP A 518 14.07 -10.07 15.59
CA ASP A 518 14.16 -11.24 16.46
C ASP A 518 12.78 -11.80 16.80
N ALA A 519 11.80 -10.93 17.09
CA ALA A 519 10.42 -11.36 17.34
C ALA A 519 9.75 -11.92 16.08
N ILE A 520 9.99 -11.31 14.91
CA ILE A 520 9.49 -11.81 13.62
C ILE A 520 10.06 -13.21 13.34
N LEU A 521 11.36 -13.40 13.56
CA LEU A 521 12.00 -14.70 13.40
C LEU A 521 11.44 -15.75 14.39
N ALA A 522 11.27 -15.37 15.66
CA ALA A 522 10.71 -16.25 16.67
C ALA A 522 9.27 -16.68 16.33
N ALA A 523 8.43 -15.72 15.92
CA ALA A 523 7.06 -16.01 15.49
C ALA A 523 7.02 -16.91 14.25
N TRP A 524 7.83 -16.60 13.25
CA TRP A 524 7.94 -17.43 12.04
C TRP A 524 8.37 -18.87 12.34
N ARG A 525 9.35 -19.08 13.23
CA ARG A 525 9.78 -20.42 13.68
C ARG A 525 8.68 -21.18 14.42
N LYS A 526 7.79 -20.46 15.12
CA LYS A 526 6.61 -21.02 15.79
C LYS A 526 5.45 -21.28 14.82
N GLY A 527 5.56 -20.90 13.57
CA GLY A 527 4.58 -21.18 12.53
C GLY A 527 3.70 -19.98 12.11
N ALA A 528 4.05 -18.75 12.48
CA ALA A 528 3.35 -17.56 11.96
C ALA A 528 3.46 -17.49 10.43
N ARG A 529 2.33 -17.39 9.76
CA ARG A 529 2.18 -17.32 8.32
C ARG A 529 0.94 -16.49 7.98
N PHE A 530 1.03 -15.66 6.94
CA PHE A 530 -0.11 -14.93 6.42
C PHE A 530 -0.88 -14.17 7.52
N ASP A 531 -0.17 -13.40 8.35
CA ASP A 531 -0.76 -12.73 9.52
C ASP A 531 -1.83 -11.70 9.16
N GLY A 532 -1.92 -11.27 7.91
CA GLY A 532 -3.02 -10.46 7.37
C GLY A 532 -4.32 -11.24 7.13
N TRP A 533 -4.30 -12.59 7.22
CA TRP A 533 -5.44 -13.46 6.98
C TRP A 533 -5.97 -14.04 8.31
N SER A 534 -7.23 -13.76 8.62
CA SER A 534 -7.82 -14.15 9.90
C SER A 534 -7.82 -15.67 10.17
N GLU A 535 -7.76 -16.49 9.13
CA GLU A 535 -7.76 -17.95 9.22
C GLU A 535 -6.40 -18.55 9.63
N THR A 536 -5.31 -17.79 9.48
CA THR A 536 -3.95 -18.21 9.83
C THR A 536 -3.37 -17.40 10.99
N PHE A 537 -3.91 -16.23 11.26
CA PHE A 537 -3.44 -15.33 12.29
C PHE A 537 -3.58 -15.90 13.70
N SER A 538 -2.53 -15.79 14.50
CA SER A 538 -2.53 -16.20 15.92
C SER A 538 -1.85 -15.16 16.80
N PHE A 539 -2.63 -14.33 17.47
CA PHE A 539 -2.10 -13.34 18.41
C PHE A 539 -1.34 -13.94 19.60
N PRO A 540 -1.81 -15.05 20.25
CA PRO A 540 -1.05 -15.69 21.31
C PRO A 540 0.36 -16.11 20.88
N LEU A 541 0.52 -16.63 19.66
CA LEU A 541 1.82 -16.99 19.11
C LEU A 541 2.76 -15.78 19.02
N TRP A 542 2.24 -14.62 18.59
CA TRP A 542 3.00 -13.38 18.54
C TRP A 542 3.41 -12.89 19.93
N MET A 543 2.51 -12.99 20.94
CA MET A 543 2.85 -12.61 22.31
C MET A 543 3.95 -13.49 22.91
N GLU A 544 3.94 -14.80 22.62
CA GLU A 544 5.04 -15.69 22.98
C GLU A 544 6.36 -15.28 22.30
N ALA A 545 6.32 -14.95 21.01
CA ALA A 545 7.49 -14.54 20.26
C ALA A 545 8.09 -13.23 20.78
N PHE A 546 7.27 -12.24 21.13
CA PHE A 546 7.72 -11.02 21.79
C PHE A 546 8.36 -11.29 23.14
N GLY A 547 7.78 -12.19 23.95
CA GLY A 547 8.37 -12.61 25.21
C GLY A 547 9.72 -13.30 25.05
N GLU A 548 9.88 -14.19 24.05
CA GLU A 548 11.12 -14.86 23.73
C GLU A 548 12.22 -13.87 23.28
N ALA A 549 11.84 -12.87 22.48
CA ALA A 549 12.74 -11.80 22.06
C ALA A 549 12.98 -10.73 23.12
N SER A 550 12.37 -10.82 24.30
CA SER A 550 12.43 -9.81 25.35
C SER A 550 11.99 -8.42 24.90
N ILE A 551 10.95 -8.37 24.05
CA ILE A 551 10.36 -7.16 23.49
C ILE A 551 8.98 -6.91 24.11
N ASP A 552 8.76 -5.68 24.60
CA ASP A 552 7.42 -5.21 24.95
C ASP A 552 6.75 -4.58 23.72
N PRO A 553 5.73 -5.21 23.11
CA PRO A 553 5.04 -4.65 21.96
C PRO A 553 4.29 -3.34 22.27
N LEU A 554 3.85 -3.14 23.53
CA LEU A 554 3.12 -1.94 23.95
C LEU A 554 4.02 -0.69 23.93
N HIS A 555 5.33 -0.87 24.09
CA HIS A 555 6.31 0.20 23.93
C HIS A 555 6.21 0.89 22.56
N TYR A 556 5.90 0.15 21.49
CA TYR A 556 5.79 0.70 20.14
C TYR A 556 4.41 1.34 19.87
N THR A 557 3.34 0.87 20.52
CA THR A 557 1.96 1.24 20.20
C THR A 557 1.35 2.24 21.18
N GLU A 558 1.32 1.93 22.48
CA GLU A 558 0.49 2.68 23.45
C GLU A 558 1.19 3.94 23.99
N ARG A 559 2.49 4.09 23.76
CA ARG A 559 3.25 5.23 24.23
C ARG A 559 3.12 6.41 23.27
N ARG A 560 2.79 7.58 23.81
CA ARG A 560 3.00 8.84 23.10
C ARG A 560 4.50 9.12 22.99
N ARG A 561 4.97 9.44 21.80
CA ARG A 561 6.37 9.80 21.55
C ARG A 561 6.58 11.31 21.72
N ALA A 562 7.73 11.71 22.24
CA ALA A 562 8.07 13.12 22.37
C ALA A 562 8.37 13.73 20.99
N ASP A 563 8.15 15.04 20.85
CA ASP A 563 8.32 15.74 19.57
C ASP A 563 9.78 15.79 19.10
N ASP A 564 10.72 15.72 20.05
CA ASP A 564 12.18 15.71 19.83
C ASP A 564 12.78 14.30 19.84
N GLU A 565 11.96 13.28 20.12
CA GLU A 565 12.40 11.88 20.08
C GLU A 565 12.84 11.50 18.66
N GLY A 566 14.00 10.83 18.56
CA GLY A 566 14.42 10.19 17.30
C GLY A 566 13.54 9.00 16.98
N LEU A 567 12.94 9.00 15.79
CA LEU A 567 12.00 7.95 15.38
C LEU A 567 12.72 6.88 14.57
N PRO A 568 12.24 5.60 14.57
CA PRO A 568 12.88 4.51 13.83
C PRO A 568 12.95 4.71 12.30
N TRP A 569 12.29 5.73 11.78
CA TRP A 569 12.27 6.07 10.34
C TRP A 569 12.88 7.44 10.02
N ASP A 570 13.49 8.15 10.99
CA ASP A 570 14.03 9.50 10.78
C ASP A 570 15.23 9.56 9.80
N HIS A 571 15.85 8.42 9.51
CA HIS A 571 16.91 8.30 8.52
C HIS A 571 16.39 8.26 7.07
N ILE A 572 15.07 8.14 6.88
CA ILE A 572 14.39 8.18 5.59
C ILE A 572 13.68 9.52 5.41
N ASP A 573 14.11 10.30 4.44
CA ASP A 573 13.45 11.55 4.05
C ASP A 573 12.31 11.26 3.06
N ALA A 574 11.09 11.19 3.57
CA ALA A 574 9.89 10.99 2.76
C ALA A 574 9.43 12.25 1.99
N GLY A 575 10.16 13.36 2.10
CA GLY A 575 9.87 14.64 1.46
C GLY A 575 8.97 15.57 2.29
N VAL A 576 8.19 15.05 3.24
CA VAL A 576 7.39 15.90 4.14
C VAL A 576 8.19 16.30 5.36
N SER A 577 8.24 17.61 5.64
CA SER A 577 9.06 18.12 6.74
C SER A 577 8.45 17.82 8.12
N LYS A 578 9.29 17.51 9.11
CA LYS A 578 8.88 17.32 10.52
C LYS A 578 8.09 18.53 11.05
N ALA A 579 8.52 19.74 10.69
CA ALA A 579 7.84 20.98 11.09
C ALA A 579 6.40 21.07 10.53
N PHE A 580 6.18 20.62 9.30
CA PHE A 580 4.83 20.55 8.72
C PHE A 580 3.96 19.53 9.46
N LEU A 581 4.50 18.34 9.73
CA LEU A 581 3.75 17.29 10.43
C LEU A 581 3.33 17.71 11.84
N LEU A 582 4.24 18.38 12.58
CA LEU A 582 3.96 18.92 13.92
C LEU A 582 2.87 20.01 13.86
N ARG A 583 2.96 20.97 12.93
CA ARG A 583 1.92 22.00 12.76
C ARG A 583 0.55 21.40 12.47
N GLU A 584 0.49 20.37 11.62
CA GLU A 584 -0.78 19.71 11.31
C GLU A 584 -1.32 18.90 12.50
N ARG A 585 -0.46 18.29 13.33
CA ARG A 585 -0.87 17.66 14.57
C ARG A 585 -1.43 18.68 15.56
N ASP A 586 -0.77 19.83 15.75
CA ASP A 586 -1.22 20.87 16.68
C ASP A 586 -2.59 21.43 16.26
N LYS A 587 -2.82 21.64 14.96
CA LYS A 587 -4.14 21.98 14.42
C LYS A 587 -5.18 20.89 14.69
N ALA A 588 -4.79 19.60 14.60
CA ALA A 588 -5.69 18.50 14.93
C ALA A 588 -6.19 18.59 16.37
N LEU A 589 -5.28 18.84 17.33
CA LEU A 589 -5.61 18.96 18.75
C LEU A 589 -6.49 20.19 19.04
N GLN A 590 -6.47 21.19 18.16
CA GLN A 590 -7.31 22.40 18.22
C GLN A 590 -8.59 22.26 17.37
N GLU A 591 -8.83 21.08 16.76
CA GLU A 591 -9.98 20.79 15.88
C GLU A 591 -10.03 21.68 14.61
N GLU A 592 -8.91 22.32 14.27
CA GLU A 592 -8.80 23.22 13.13
C GLU A 592 -8.63 22.45 11.82
N LEU A 593 -9.35 22.89 10.78
CA LEU A 593 -9.19 22.39 9.44
C LEU A 593 -7.98 23.04 8.74
N SER A 594 -7.35 22.26 7.89
CA SER A 594 -6.38 22.76 6.92
C SER A 594 -6.97 22.65 5.51
N PRO A 595 -6.97 23.74 4.71
CA PRO A 595 -7.57 23.73 3.38
C PRO A 595 -6.80 22.82 2.43
N ASP A 596 -7.42 22.45 1.31
CA ASP A 596 -6.71 21.80 0.21
C ASP A 596 -5.63 22.73 -0.35
N CYS A 597 -4.46 22.19 -0.70
CA CYS A 597 -3.39 23.01 -1.27
C CYS A 597 -3.48 23.16 -2.80
N ARG A 598 -4.42 22.47 -3.47
CA ARG A 598 -4.70 22.66 -4.89
C ARG A 598 -5.72 23.78 -5.06
N PRO A 599 -5.50 24.76 -5.94
CA PRO A 599 -6.57 25.65 -6.37
C PRO A 599 -7.59 24.81 -7.17
N LEU A 600 -8.70 24.45 -6.54
CA LEU A 600 -9.86 23.98 -7.27
C LEU A 600 -10.36 25.15 -8.10
N ALA A 601 -10.64 24.95 -9.39
CA ALA A 601 -11.21 25.97 -10.24
C ALA A 601 -12.46 26.58 -9.56
N GLY A 602 -12.39 27.84 -9.13
CA GLY A 602 -13.46 28.56 -8.45
C GLY A 602 -13.39 28.65 -6.92
N MET A 603 -12.37 28.09 -6.24
CA MET A 603 -12.18 28.30 -4.80
C MET A 603 -11.12 29.39 -4.54
N GLU A 604 -11.56 30.52 -3.96
CA GLU A 604 -10.65 31.51 -3.38
C GLU A 604 -9.95 30.93 -2.16
N GLY A 605 -8.64 31.15 -2.03
CA GLY A 605 -7.88 30.85 -0.81
C GLY A 605 -7.01 29.59 -0.79
N ALA A 606 -6.77 28.93 -1.92
CA ALA A 606 -5.76 27.86 -1.98
C ALA A 606 -4.35 28.44 -1.78
N ALA A 607 -3.68 28.02 -0.71
CA ALA A 607 -2.31 28.44 -0.40
C ALA A 607 -1.39 27.24 -0.25
N CYS A 608 -0.14 27.37 -0.71
CA CYS A 608 0.90 26.40 -0.41
C CYS A 608 1.10 26.27 1.11
N ARG A 609 1.15 25.04 1.62
CA ARG A 609 1.23 24.75 3.06
C ARG A 609 2.65 24.60 3.59
N ALA A 610 3.65 24.79 2.74
CA ALA A 610 5.05 24.54 3.08
C ALA A 610 5.23 23.15 3.73
N CYS A 611 4.91 22.11 2.95
CA CYS A 611 4.96 20.72 3.44
C CYS A 611 6.35 20.08 3.32
N GLY A 612 7.28 20.70 2.57
CA GLY A 612 8.64 20.22 2.36
C GLY A 612 8.94 19.81 0.91
N VAL A 613 7.93 19.69 0.04
CA VAL A 613 8.10 19.30 -1.37
C VAL A 613 7.77 20.43 -2.35
N GLU A 614 7.92 21.68 -1.92
CA GLU A 614 7.53 22.85 -2.72
C GLU A 614 8.32 22.94 -4.03
N ASP A 615 9.58 22.55 -4.02
CA ASP A 615 10.46 22.61 -5.19
C ASP A 615 10.07 21.62 -6.29
N LEU A 616 9.42 20.52 -5.89
CA LEU A 616 8.90 19.50 -6.80
C LEU A 616 7.42 19.73 -7.15
N CYS A 617 6.76 20.73 -6.54
CA CYS A 617 5.32 20.90 -6.66
C CYS A 617 4.97 21.88 -7.80
N PRO A 618 4.32 21.42 -8.90
CA PRO A 618 3.93 22.30 -10.02
C PRO A 618 3.00 23.44 -9.61
N ALA A 619 2.20 23.25 -8.55
CA ALA A 619 1.30 24.26 -8.02
C ALA A 619 2.03 25.35 -7.21
N ALA A 620 3.15 25.05 -6.55
CA ALA A 620 3.90 26.01 -5.74
C ALA A 620 4.56 27.11 -6.60
N GLY A 621 5.03 26.78 -7.81
CA GLY A 621 5.60 27.74 -8.74
C GLY A 621 4.59 28.81 -9.19
N LYS A 622 3.33 28.40 -9.41
CA LYS A 622 2.25 29.35 -9.78
C LYS A 622 1.84 30.27 -8.63
N LEU A 623 1.94 29.79 -7.39
CA LEU A 623 1.58 30.57 -6.19
C LEU A 623 2.68 31.58 -5.80
N ARG A 624 3.96 31.29 -6.07
CA ARG A 624 5.07 32.24 -5.85
C ARG A 624 4.99 33.43 -6.80
N ASN A 625 4.52 33.24 -8.04
CA ASN A 625 4.41 34.29 -9.06
C ASN A 625 3.19 35.23 -8.88
N ASN A 626 2.19 34.85 -8.06
CA ASN A 626 1.02 35.68 -7.79
C ASN A 626 1.17 36.57 -6.54
N ASN A 627 2.25 36.44 -5.78
CA ASN A 627 2.56 37.23 -4.58
C ASN A 627 3.76 38.18 -4.78
N GLY A 628 4.18 38.41 -6.04
CA GLY A 628 5.22 39.37 -6.41
C GLY A 628 4.66 40.68 -6.97
#